data_210592a9af4674d17e38dd5b342d0173
#
_entry.id   210592a9af4674d17e38dd5b342d0173
#
_cell.length_a   1.000
_cell.length_b   1.000
_cell.length_c   1.000
_cell.angle_alpha   90.00
_cell.angle_beta   90.00
_cell.angle_gamma   90.00
#
_symmetry.space_group_name_H-M   'P 1'
#
loop_
_entity.id
_entity.type
_entity.pdbx_description
1 polymer ?
#
loop_
_entity_poly.entity_id
_entity_poly.type
_entity_poly.pdbx_seq_one_letter_code
_entity_poly.pdbx_strand_id
1 'polypeptide(L)'
;MADGPRKPPRPPAAQPPQPVSDRPTVRGGVARHKPTAELAKGDSPGPPRGERRNMVRVPAAAATTGAGPASSPAPGGVRISKLMAERGLCSRRDADAYITRGWVFVDGKRVSELGTRADAGAVISLDRQAQANQQSRLTILLHKPMGYVSGQPEPGFTPAVTLIQPERQYRTPDTPLFHPACLKGLAPAGRLDIDSTGLLVLTQDGRVARQLI
;
A
#
# COMPACT_ATOMS: atom_id res chain seq x y z
N MET A 1 -40.74 2.42 50.62
CA MET A 1 -39.46 1.78 50.33
C MET A 1 -39.65 0.92 49.06
N ALA A 2 -39.24 1.40 47.91
CA ALA A 2 -39.39 0.69 46.64
C ALA A 2 -38.05 0.07 46.25
N ASP A 3 -38.06 -1.26 46.20
CA ASP A 3 -36.90 -2.08 45.77
C ASP A 3 -36.77 -1.97 44.24
N GLY A 4 -35.68 -1.37 43.75
CA GLY A 4 -35.41 -1.18 42.32
C GLY A 4 -34.97 -2.48 41.64
N PRO A 5 -35.17 -2.64 40.31
CA PRO A 5 -34.89 -3.89 39.61
C PRO A 5 -33.40 -4.21 39.63
N ARG A 6 -33.07 -5.41 40.08
CA ARG A 6 -31.70 -5.97 40.14
C ARG A 6 -31.17 -6.24 38.73
N LYS A 7 -29.98 -5.73 38.45
CA LYS A 7 -29.25 -5.92 37.20
C LYS A 7 -28.94 -7.42 36.97
N PRO A 8 -29.21 -7.99 35.79
CA PRO A 8 -28.93 -9.42 35.54
C PRO A 8 -27.41 -9.73 35.58
N PRO A 9 -27.04 -10.94 36.00
CA PRO A 9 -25.64 -11.36 36.08
C PRO A 9 -24.96 -11.40 34.72
N ARG A 10 -23.72 -10.97 34.70
CA ARG A 10 -22.86 -10.95 33.50
C ARG A 10 -22.57 -12.37 33.03
N PRO A 11 -22.71 -12.71 31.73
CA PRO A 11 -22.35 -14.04 31.24
C PRO A 11 -20.85 -14.31 31.42
N PRO A 12 -20.43 -15.56 31.67
CA PRO A 12 -19.03 -15.91 31.84
C PRO A 12 -18.24 -15.65 30.55
N ALA A 13 -17.03 -15.12 30.71
CA ALA A 13 -16.11 -14.85 29.62
C ALA A 13 -15.80 -16.17 28.86
N ALA A 14 -15.99 -16.17 27.54
CA ALA A 14 -15.63 -17.28 26.69
C ALA A 14 -14.11 -17.51 26.75
N GLN A 15 -13.72 -18.74 27.14
CA GLN A 15 -12.32 -19.13 27.16
C GLN A 15 -11.78 -19.20 25.71
N PRO A 16 -10.54 -18.74 25.48
CA PRO A 16 -9.91 -18.90 24.17
C PRO A 16 -9.72 -20.41 23.85
N PRO A 17 -9.87 -20.82 22.59
CA PRO A 17 -9.65 -22.21 22.19
C PRO A 17 -8.19 -22.62 22.46
N GLN A 18 -8.02 -23.77 23.13
CA GLN A 18 -6.71 -24.34 23.40
C GLN A 18 -6.09 -24.88 22.10
N PRO A 19 -4.75 -24.80 21.92
CA PRO A 19 -4.09 -25.33 20.75
C PRO A 19 -4.14 -26.86 20.77
N VAL A 20 -4.77 -27.44 19.78
CA VAL A 20 -4.73 -28.89 19.50
C VAL A 20 -3.34 -29.28 19.02
N SER A 21 -2.63 -30.02 19.88
CA SER A 21 -1.35 -30.62 19.53
C SER A 21 -1.60 -31.97 18.84
N ASP A 22 -1.64 -31.97 17.53
CA ASP A 22 -1.50 -33.18 16.73
C ASP A 22 -0.38 -32.97 15.70
N ARG A 23 0.84 -33.36 16.10
CA ARG A 23 1.95 -33.55 15.20
C ARG A 23 2.20 -35.04 15.04
N PRO A 24 2.01 -35.62 13.88
CA PRO A 24 2.58 -36.94 13.58
C PRO A 24 4.09 -36.81 13.42
N THR A 25 4.83 -37.53 14.26
CA THR A 25 6.29 -37.66 14.18
C THR A 25 6.66 -38.59 13.03
N VAL A 26 7.08 -38.03 11.89
CA VAL A 26 7.67 -38.83 10.81
C VAL A 26 9.20 -38.84 11.02
N ARG A 27 9.71 -39.99 11.49
CA ARG A 27 11.13 -40.34 11.43
C ARG A 27 11.47 -40.68 9.97
N GLY A 28 12.23 -39.82 9.31
CA GLY A 28 12.86 -40.08 8.02
C GLY A 28 14.32 -39.62 8.08
N GLY A 29 15.24 -40.56 8.16
CA GLY A 29 16.66 -40.29 8.12
C GLY A 29 17.07 -39.82 6.71
N VAL A 30 17.79 -38.70 6.63
CA VAL A 30 18.39 -38.23 5.37
C VAL A 30 19.92 -38.32 5.52
N ALA A 31 20.51 -39.16 4.68
CA ALA A 31 21.91 -39.32 4.52
C ALA A 31 22.61 -38.01 4.11
N ARG A 32 23.72 -37.72 4.79
CA ARG A 32 24.63 -36.63 4.46
C ARG A 32 25.43 -36.97 3.22
N HIS A 33 25.20 -36.34 2.08
CA HIS A 33 26.15 -36.29 0.99
C HIS A 33 27.01 -35.04 1.10
N LYS A 34 28.33 -35.25 1.24
CA LYS A 34 29.36 -34.22 1.04
C LYS A 34 29.54 -33.99 -0.46
N PRO A 35 29.61 -32.78 -0.97
CA PRO A 35 30.13 -32.53 -2.29
C PRO A 35 31.66 -32.41 -2.24
N THR A 36 32.31 -33.28 -2.98
CA THR A 36 33.74 -33.24 -3.30
C THR A 36 33.99 -32.10 -4.29
N ALA A 37 34.96 -31.25 -3.97
CA ALA A 37 35.43 -30.21 -4.87
C ALA A 37 36.31 -30.84 -5.94
N GLU A 38 35.97 -30.66 -7.21
CA GLU A 38 36.87 -30.93 -8.34
C GLU A 38 36.95 -29.70 -9.24
N LEU A 39 38.16 -29.17 -9.36
CA LEU A 39 38.52 -28.08 -10.24
C LEU A 39 38.45 -28.55 -11.70
N ALA A 40 37.60 -27.96 -12.51
CA ALA A 40 37.75 -27.98 -13.96
C ALA A 40 37.86 -26.55 -14.48
N LYS A 41 39.04 -26.21 -14.96
CA LYS A 41 39.30 -25.05 -15.84
C LYS A 41 38.58 -25.30 -17.16
N GLY A 42 37.72 -24.39 -17.57
CA GLY A 42 37.03 -24.45 -18.86
C GLY A 42 36.69 -23.04 -19.34
N ASP A 43 37.45 -22.61 -20.29
CA ASP A 43 37.33 -21.55 -21.27
C ASP A 43 35.97 -20.94 -21.44
N SER A 44 35.90 -19.60 -21.28
CA SER A 44 34.74 -18.78 -21.62
C SER A 44 34.82 -18.32 -23.07
N PRO A 45 33.87 -18.64 -23.94
CA PRO A 45 33.76 -17.97 -25.24
C PRO A 45 33.13 -16.62 -25.06
N GLY A 46 33.80 -15.59 -25.57
CA GLY A 46 33.34 -14.22 -25.60
C GLY A 46 32.06 -13.99 -26.45
N PRO A 47 31.35 -12.88 -26.25
CA PRO A 47 30.11 -12.61 -26.97
C PRO A 47 30.38 -12.32 -28.46
N PRO A 48 29.46 -12.70 -29.36
CA PRO A 48 29.61 -12.45 -30.77
C PRO A 48 29.49 -10.95 -31.09
N ARG A 49 30.50 -10.54 -31.87
CA ARG A 49 30.60 -9.21 -32.46
C ARG A 49 29.71 -9.18 -33.70
N GLY A 50 28.74 -8.20 -33.73
CA GLY A 50 28.18 -7.79 -34.99
C GLY A 50 26.67 -7.77 -35.06
N GLU A 51 26.13 -6.57 -34.91
CA GLU A 51 25.16 -6.03 -35.86
C GLU A 51 24.92 -4.55 -35.57
N ARG A 52 25.44 -3.72 -36.43
CA ARG A 52 25.18 -2.27 -36.43
C ARG A 52 23.74 -2.05 -36.87
N ARG A 53 22.83 -1.85 -35.91
CA ARG A 53 21.49 -1.32 -36.21
C ARG A 53 21.56 0.18 -36.22
N ASN A 54 21.28 0.68 -37.44
CA ASN A 54 21.07 2.04 -37.87
C ASN A 54 20.30 2.87 -36.82
N MET A 55 21.02 3.70 -36.08
CA MET A 55 20.42 4.73 -35.22
C MET A 55 20.04 5.90 -36.12
N VAL A 56 18.74 6.07 -36.36
CA VAL A 56 18.18 7.28 -36.90
C VAL A 56 18.51 8.42 -35.90
N ARG A 57 19.40 9.29 -36.35
CA ARG A 57 19.84 10.48 -35.66
C ARG A 57 18.71 11.51 -35.68
N VAL A 58 17.97 11.62 -34.54
CA VAL A 58 17.08 12.76 -34.31
C VAL A 58 17.96 13.94 -33.90
N PRO A 59 17.80 15.12 -34.49
CA PRO A 59 18.63 16.26 -34.16
C PRO A 59 18.41 16.70 -32.72
N ALA A 60 19.50 16.81 -31.97
CA ALA A 60 19.53 17.37 -30.63
C ALA A 60 19.11 18.83 -30.68
N ALA A 61 17.90 19.11 -30.19
CA ALA A 61 17.53 20.48 -29.85
C ALA A 61 18.28 20.90 -28.60
N ALA A 62 18.93 22.03 -28.68
CA ALA A 62 19.86 22.62 -27.75
C ALA A 62 19.44 22.51 -26.27
N ALA A 63 20.31 21.93 -25.44
CA ALA A 63 20.27 22.04 -24.01
C ALA A 63 20.54 23.51 -23.63
N THR A 64 19.50 24.26 -23.39
CA THR A 64 19.63 25.57 -22.69
C THR A 64 19.68 25.27 -21.20
N THR A 65 20.89 25.31 -20.67
CA THR A 65 21.20 25.37 -19.26
C THR A 65 20.69 26.72 -18.74
N GLY A 66 19.46 26.72 -18.21
CA GLY A 66 18.87 27.84 -17.51
C GLY A 66 18.50 27.38 -16.12
N ALA A 67 19.46 27.42 -15.18
CA ALA A 67 19.15 27.45 -13.77
C ALA A 67 18.47 28.79 -13.47
N GLY A 68 17.16 28.86 -13.70
CA GLY A 68 16.35 29.99 -13.23
C GLY A 68 16.12 29.83 -11.72
N PRO A 69 16.07 30.94 -10.96
CA PRO A 69 15.88 30.92 -9.52
C PRO A 69 14.58 30.22 -9.17
N ALA A 70 14.61 29.43 -8.07
CA ALA A 70 13.45 28.85 -7.46
C ALA A 70 12.36 29.90 -7.35
N SER A 71 11.26 29.76 -8.10
CA SER A 71 10.14 30.67 -8.03
C SER A 71 9.55 30.55 -6.63
N SER A 72 9.73 31.61 -5.83
CA SER A 72 9.04 31.78 -4.55
C SER A 72 7.57 31.48 -4.72
N PRO A 73 6.92 30.79 -3.78
CA PRO A 73 5.49 30.46 -3.88
C PRO A 73 4.69 31.76 -3.96
N ALA A 74 3.89 31.90 -5.01
CA ALA A 74 3.00 33.05 -5.15
C ALA A 74 2.10 33.13 -3.91
N PRO A 75 2.01 34.31 -3.25
CA PRO A 75 1.16 34.48 -2.07
C PRO A 75 -0.31 34.47 -2.51
N GLY A 76 -0.95 33.30 -2.53
CA GLY A 76 -2.35 33.15 -2.92
C GLY A 76 -2.70 31.81 -3.56
N GLY A 77 -1.73 31.04 -4.05
CA GLY A 77 -1.96 29.74 -4.68
C GLY A 77 -2.51 28.66 -3.73
N VAL A 78 -3.04 27.58 -4.29
CA VAL A 78 -3.56 26.42 -3.55
C VAL A 78 -2.41 25.42 -3.32
N ARG A 79 -2.36 24.77 -2.16
CA ARG A 79 -1.35 23.71 -1.91
C ARG A 79 -1.43 22.62 -2.98
N ILE A 80 -0.28 22.21 -3.51
CA ILE A 80 -0.20 21.19 -4.57
C ILE A 80 -0.84 19.88 -4.09
N SER A 81 -0.61 19.45 -2.86
CA SER A 81 -1.23 18.22 -2.33
C SER A 81 -2.76 18.30 -2.26
N LYS A 82 -3.32 19.51 -2.05
CA LYS A 82 -4.77 19.72 -2.12
C LYS A 82 -5.27 19.62 -3.56
N LEU A 83 -4.61 20.28 -4.51
CA LEU A 83 -4.96 20.22 -5.93
C LEU A 83 -4.89 18.79 -6.48
N MET A 84 -3.85 18.02 -6.12
CA MET A 84 -3.71 16.62 -6.53
C MET A 84 -4.87 15.77 -6.01
N ALA A 85 -5.28 15.97 -4.77
CA ALA A 85 -6.39 15.24 -4.18
C ALA A 85 -7.75 15.65 -4.77
N GLU A 86 -7.95 16.92 -5.05
CA GLU A 86 -9.18 17.44 -5.69
C GLU A 86 -9.34 16.94 -7.13
N ARG A 87 -8.24 16.83 -7.86
CA ARG A 87 -8.20 16.27 -9.22
C ARG A 87 -8.21 14.74 -9.26
N GLY A 88 -8.28 14.06 -8.13
CA GLY A 88 -8.34 12.60 -8.05
C GLY A 88 -7.04 11.88 -8.42
N LEU A 89 -5.91 12.59 -8.46
CA LEU A 89 -4.61 11.98 -8.78
C LEU A 89 -4.13 11.02 -7.67
N CYS A 90 -4.31 11.41 -6.40
CA CYS A 90 -3.96 10.60 -5.23
C CYS A 90 -4.61 11.17 -3.97
N SER A 91 -4.42 10.55 -2.79
CA SER A 91 -4.82 11.16 -1.52
C SER A 91 -3.88 12.30 -1.13
N ARG A 92 -4.29 13.19 -0.21
CA ARG A 92 -3.42 14.26 0.29
C ARG A 92 -2.14 13.72 0.93
N ARG A 93 -2.24 12.63 1.70
CA ARG A 93 -1.07 11.97 2.34
C ARG A 93 -0.11 11.40 1.31
N ASP A 94 -0.65 10.76 0.26
CA ASP A 94 0.16 10.26 -0.84
C ASP A 94 0.82 11.39 -1.63
N ALA A 95 0.09 12.48 -1.87
CA ALA A 95 0.63 13.67 -2.53
C ALA A 95 1.83 14.23 -1.78
N ASP A 96 1.73 14.39 -0.46
CA ASP A 96 2.84 14.86 0.37
C ASP A 96 4.04 13.89 0.29
N ALA A 97 3.80 12.57 0.33
CA ALA A 97 4.86 11.56 0.16
C ALA A 97 5.49 11.59 -1.23
N TYR A 98 4.71 11.82 -2.29
CA TYR A 98 5.23 11.91 -3.67
C TYR A 98 6.02 13.20 -3.90
N ILE A 99 5.57 14.33 -3.33
CA ILE A 99 6.31 15.60 -3.35
C ILE A 99 7.66 15.42 -2.67
N THR A 100 7.71 14.88 -1.47
CA THR A 100 8.98 14.65 -0.74
C THR A 100 9.96 13.76 -1.52
N ARG A 101 9.45 12.81 -2.30
CA ARG A 101 10.27 11.93 -3.16
C ARG A 101 10.65 12.59 -4.49
N GLY A 102 10.14 13.78 -4.79
CA GLY A 102 10.34 14.47 -6.06
C GLY A 102 9.65 13.79 -7.25
N TRP A 103 8.55 13.08 -7.03
CA TRP A 103 7.77 12.39 -8.06
C TRP A 103 6.63 13.23 -8.63
N VAL A 104 6.58 14.50 -8.30
CA VAL A 104 5.55 15.45 -8.73
C VAL A 104 6.18 16.52 -9.61
N PHE A 105 5.54 16.82 -10.71
CA PHE A 105 5.91 17.90 -11.62
C PHE A 105 4.73 18.86 -11.76
N VAL A 106 5.02 20.16 -11.68
CA VAL A 106 4.06 21.23 -11.89
C VAL A 106 4.58 22.08 -13.05
N ASP A 107 3.80 22.20 -14.12
CA ASP A 107 4.18 22.86 -15.36
C ASP A 107 5.56 22.40 -15.88
N GLY A 108 5.81 21.08 -15.78
CA GLY A 108 7.07 20.45 -16.20
C GLY A 108 8.23 20.60 -15.21
N LYS A 109 8.10 21.37 -14.14
CA LYS A 109 9.14 21.55 -13.12
C LYS A 109 8.92 20.61 -11.94
N ARG A 110 9.99 19.91 -11.52
CA ARG A 110 9.97 19.01 -10.36
C ARG A 110 9.76 19.81 -9.07
N VAL A 111 8.86 19.31 -8.23
CA VAL A 111 8.58 19.87 -6.90
C VAL A 111 8.91 18.84 -5.83
N SER A 112 9.71 19.23 -4.83
CA SER A 112 10.12 18.38 -3.70
C SER A 112 9.85 18.99 -2.32
N GLU A 113 9.41 20.23 -2.27
CA GLU A 113 9.14 20.94 -1.01
C GLU A 113 7.69 20.79 -0.61
N LEU A 114 7.48 20.32 0.64
CA LEU A 114 6.14 20.24 1.24
C LEU A 114 5.57 21.66 1.44
N GLY A 115 4.26 21.76 1.25
CA GLY A 115 3.56 23.04 1.41
C GLY A 115 3.65 23.96 0.20
N THR A 116 4.38 23.59 -0.86
CA THR A 116 4.44 24.36 -2.11
C THR A 116 3.02 24.58 -2.65
N ARG A 117 2.81 25.81 -3.16
CA ARG A 117 1.53 26.25 -3.72
C ARG A 117 1.67 26.44 -5.23
N ALA A 118 0.61 26.22 -5.94
CA ALA A 118 0.52 26.45 -7.39
C ALA A 118 -0.82 27.09 -7.72
N ASP A 119 -0.93 27.62 -8.92
CA ASP A 119 -2.21 28.12 -9.43
C ASP A 119 -3.20 26.99 -9.61
N ALA A 120 -4.48 27.30 -9.42
CA ALA A 120 -5.55 26.30 -9.60
C ALA A 120 -5.58 25.70 -11.02
N GLY A 121 -5.05 26.41 -12.02
CA GLY A 121 -4.94 25.97 -13.42
C GLY A 121 -3.63 25.23 -13.77
N ALA A 122 -2.63 25.20 -12.87
CA ALA A 122 -1.33 24.59 -13.15
C ALA A 122 -1.45 23.12 -13.57
N VAL A 123 -0.63 22.67 -14.51
CA VAL A 123 -0.60 21.28 -14.98
C VAL A 123 0.23 20.44 -14.02
N ILE A 124 -0.42 19.48 -13.35
CA ILE A 124 0.26 18.59 -12.41
C ILE A 124 0.40 17.20 -13.06
N SER A 125 1.61 16.68 -13.11
CA SER A 125 1.91 15.33 -13.58
C SER A 125 2.71 14.53 -12.55
N LEU A 126 2.53 13.20 -12.58
CA LEU A 126 3.18 12.25 -11.69
C LEU A 126 4.25 11.46 -12.44
N ASP A 127 5.36 11.19 -11.78
CA ASP A 127 6.37 10.25 -12.23
C ASP A 127 5.78 8.83 -12.39
N ARG A 128 6.41 8.01 -13.24
CA ARG A 128 6.02 6.60 -13.45
C ARG A 128 5.97 5.81 -12.15
N GLN A 129 6.88 6.05 -11.22
CA GLN A 129 6.92 5.38 -9.93
C GLN A 129 5.70 5.72 -9.07
N ALA A 130 5.26 6.98 -9.08
CA ALA A 130 4.05 7.40 -8.38
C ALA A 130 2.80 6.76 -9.02
N GLN A 131 2.74 6.70 -10.35
CA GLN A 131 1.64 6.08 -11.07
C GLN A 131 1.56 4.57 -10.77
N ALA A 132 2.69 3.85 -10.86
CA ALA A 132 2.77 2.43 -10.52
C ALA A 132 2.36 2.17 -9.07
N ASN A 133 2.79 3.02 -8.14
CA ASN A 133 2.41 2.94 -6.74
C ASN A 133 0.89 3.10 -6.54
N GLN A 134 0.24 3.98 -7.30
CA GLN A 134 -1.20 4.15 -7.26
C GLN A 134 -1.96 2.94 -7.84
N GLN A 135 -1.45 2.37 -8.94
CA GLN A 135 -2.07 1.22 -9.61
C GLN A 135 -1.97 -0.07 -8.79
N SER A 136 -0.92 -0.20 -7.97
CA SER A 136 -0.72 -1.37 -7.10
C SER A 136 -1.54 -1.33 -5.80
N ARG A 137 -2.31 -0.27 -5.55
CA ARG A 137 -3.15 -0.13 -4.36
C ARG A 137 -4.29 -1.13 -4.33
N LEU A 138 -4.48 -1.73 -3.18
CA LEU A 138 -5.50 -2.74 -2.97
C LEU A 138 -6.67 -2.19 -2.15
N THR A 139 -7.86 -2.72 -2.46
CA THR A 139 -9.06 -2.56 -1.65
C THR A 139 -9.60 -3.94 -1.33
N ILE A 140 -9.89 -4.18 -0.07
CA ILE A 140 -10.37 -5.47 0.46
C ILE A 140 -11.74 -5.25 1.07
N LEU A 141 -12.68 -6.07 0.67
CA LEU A 141 -14.01 -6.15 1.27
C LEU A 141 -13.99 -7.23 2.34
N LEU A 142 -14.26 -6.86 3.57
CA LEU A 142 -14.26 -7.75 4.72
C LEU A 142 -15.66 -7.80 5.33
N HIS A 143 -16.23 -9.00 5.46
CA HIS A 143 -17.37 -9.22 6.33
C HIS A 143 -16.87 -9.24 7.78
N LYS A 144 -17.00 -8.12 8.47
CA LYS A 144 -16.55 -7.98 9.86
C LYS A 144 -17.55 -8.67 10.79
N PRO A 145 -17.13 -9.65 11.61
CA PRO A 145 -17.96 -10.17 12.68
C PRO A 145 -17.92 -9.26 13.91
N MET A 146 -18.79 -9.51 14.89
CA MET A 146 -18.73 -8.87 16.20
C MET A 146 -17.42 -9.20 16.95
N GLY A 147 -17.04 -8.33 17.87
CA GLY A 147 -15.85 -8.53 18.74
C GLY A 147 -14.54 -7.99 18.15
N TYR A 148 -14.56 -7.40 16.97
CA TYR A 148 -13.37 -6.81 16.33
C TYR A 148 -13.51 -5.30 16.18
N VAL A 149 -12.42 -4.55 16.45
CA VAL A 149 -12.37 -3.11 16.17
C VAL A 149 -12.04 -2.85 14.71
N SER A 150 -12.72 -1.87 14.10
CA SER A 150 -12.53 -1.52 12.69
C SER A 150 -11.19 -0.84 12.40
N GLY A 151 -10.66 -0.05 13.34
CA GLY A 151 -9.50 0.80 13.16
C GLY A 151 -8.30 0.40 14.01
N GLN A 152 -7.72 1.41 14.67
CA GLN A 152 -6.57 1.25 15.57
C GLN A 152 -6.89 0.25 16.67
N PRO A 153 -5.92 -0.63 17.01
CA PRO A 153 -6.11 -1.55 18.12
C PRO A 153 -6.26 -0.77 19.43
N GLU A 154 -7.31 -1.11 20.17
CA GLU A 154 -7.51 -0.64 21.55
C GLU A 154 -7.09 -1.75 22.51
N PRO A 155 -6.59 -1.43 23.71
CA PRO A 155 -6.23 -2.44 24.70
C PRO A 155 -7.38 -3.41 24.97
N GLY A 156 -7.15 -4.71 24.82
CA GLY A 156 -8.14 -5.75 25.02
C GLY A 156 -9.03 -6.08 23.80
N PHE A 157 -8.85 -5.40 22.68
CA PHE A 157 -9.63 -5.65 21.45
C PHE A 157 -8.74 -6.06 20.27
N THR A 158 -9.25 -6.94 19.43
CA THR A 158 -8.54 -7.43 18.23
C THR A 158 -8.95 -6.62 17.01
N PRO A 159 -7.99 -6.07 16.24
CA PRO A 159 -8.29 -5.34 15.01
C PRO A 159 -8.87 -6.24 13.91
N ALA A 160 -9.85 -5.75 13.16
CA ALA A 160 -10.48 -6.48 12.07
C ALA A 160 -9.49 -6.85 10.95
N VAL A 161 -8.41 -6.09 10.76
CA VAL A 161 -7.37 -6.40 9.77
C VAL A 161 -6.71 -7.76 10.01
N THR A 162 -6.71 -8.29 11.23
CA THR A 162 -6.16 -9.63 11.56
C THR A 162 -6.97 -10.77 10.95
N LEU A 163 -8.20 -10.51 10.52
CA LEU A 163 -9.06 -11.47 9.83
C LEU A 163 -8.64 -11.70 8.37
N ILE A 164 -7.81 -10.81 7.82
CA ILE A 164 -7.34 -10.92 6.43
C ILE A 164 -6.20 -11.93 6.39
N GLN A 165 -6.53 -13.13 5.96
CA GLN A 165 -5.63 -14.29 5.87
C GLN A 165 -5.82 -14.98 4.53
N PRO A 166 -4.79 -15.64 3.98
CA PRO A 166 -4.88 -16.33 2.68
C PRO A 166 -5.95 -17.40 2.65
N GLU A 167 -6.18 -18.08 3.79
CA GLU A 167 -7.18 -19.17 3.91
C GLU A 167 -8.62 -18.65 3.87
N ARG A 168 -8.81 -17.37 4.17
CA ARG A 168 -10.13 -16.72 4.19
C ARG A 168 -10.42 -15.88 2.95
N GLN A 169 -9.49 -15.86 2.01
CA GLN A 169 -9.66 -15.12 0.76
C GLN A 169 -10.69 -15.83 -0.13
N TYR A 170 -11.77 -15.12 -0.49
CA TYR A 170 -12.63 -15.56 -1.58
C TYR A 170 -11.85 -15.43 -2.91
N ARG A 171 -11.69 -16.52 -3.62
CA ARG A 171 -10.87 -16.58 -4.84
C ARG A 171 -11.73 -16.69 -6.08
N THR A 172 -11.44 -15.84 -7.04
CA THR A 172 -11.88 -15.95 -8.44
C THR A 172 -10.64 -16.13 -9.32
N PRO A 173 -10.76 -16.53 -10.60
CA PRO A 173 -9.60 -16.63 -11.50
C PRO A 173 -8.75 -15.36 -11.56
N ASP A 174 -9.37 -14.19 -11.44
CA ASP A 174 -8.73 -12.88 -11.54
C ASP A 174 -8.28 -12.30 -10.17
N THR A 175 -8.54 -13.02 -9.07
CA THR A 175 -8.20 -12.55 -7.74
C THR A 175 -6.68 -12.63 -7.52
N PRO A 176 -5.99 -11.51 -7.18
CA PRO A 176 -4.58 -11.54 -6.87
C PRO A 176 -4.28 -12.48 -5.69
N LEU A 177 -3.16 -13.17 -5.75
CA LEU A 177 -2.71 -13.99 -4.64
C LEU A 177 -2.41 -13.10 -3.42
N PHE A 178 -2.83 -13.55 -2.25
CA PHE A 178 -2.52 -12.89 -1.01
C PHE A 178 -1.00 -12.85 -0.78
N HIS A 179 -0.52 -11.68 -0.39
CA HIS A 179 0.86 -11.50 0.05
C HIS A 179 0.84 -10.63 1.32
N PRO A 180 1.65 -10.91 2.35
CA PRO A 180 1.66 -10.14 3.61
C PRO A 180 1.86 -8.63 3.42
N ALA A 181 2.56 -8.21 2.36
CA ALA A 181 2.70 -6.80 2.00
C ALA A 181 1.36 -6.10 1.69
N CYS A 182 0.32 -6.86 1.33
CA CYS A 182 -1.03 -6.33 1.11
C CYS A 182 -1.63 -5.68 2.36
N LEU A 183 -1.18 -6.08 3.55
CA LEU A 183 -1.66 -5.52 4.82
C LEU A 183 -1.03 -4.15 5.13
N LYS A 184 0.11 -3.84 4.52
CA LYS A 184 0.82 -2.58 4.79
C LYS A 184 0.04 -1.39 4.25
N GLY A 185 -0.27 -0.44 5.14
CA GLY A 185 -0.98 0.78 4.76
C GLY A 185 -2.49 0.58 4.50
N LEU A 186 -3.03 -0.60 4.80
CA LEU A 186 -4.46 -0.85 4.75
C LEU A 186 -5.15 -0.10 5.89
N ALA A 187 -6.18 0.67 5.54
CA ALA A 187 -6.97 1.42 6.52
C ALA A 187 -8.46 1.25 6.23
N PRO A 188 -9.33 1.27 7.26
CA PRO A 188 -10.76 1.20 7.05
C PRO A 188 -11.29 2.48 6.40
N ALA A 189 -12.11 2.32 5.36
CA ALA A 189 -12.94 3.37 4.81
C ALA A 189 -14.29 3.34 5.51
N GLY A 190 -14.43 4.15 6.55
CA GLY A 190 -15.54 4.08 7.48
C GLY A 190 -15.28 3.14 8.68
N ARG A 191 -16.24 3.08 9.59
CA ARG A 191 -16.12 2.32 10.84
C ARG A 191 -17.41 1.57 11.14
N LEU A 192 -17.26 0.38 11.68
CA LEU A 192 -18.31 -0.37 12.33
C LEU A 192 -17.94 -0.51 13.81
N ASP A 193 -18.91 -0.47 14.68
CA ASP A 193 -18.68 -0.70 16.11
C ASP A 193 -18.25 -2.15 16.38
N ILE A 194 -17.70 -2.39 17.55
CA ILE A 194 -17.20 -3.71 17.97
C ILE A 194 -18.31 -4.75 17.89
N ASP A 195 -19.49 -4.38 18.37
CA ASP A 195 -20.67 -5.26 18.43
C ASP A 195 -21.47 -5.31 17.12
N SER A 196 -21.03 -4.54 16.10
CA SER A 196 -21.66 -4.55 14.79
C SER A 196 -21.01 -5.56 13.87
N THR A 197 -21.85 -6.22 13.05
CA THR A 197 -21.41 -7.09 11.95
C THR A 197 -21.80 -6.48 10.61
N GLY A 198 -20.99 -6.68 9.58
CA GLY A 198 -21.31 -6.17 8.24
C GLY A 198 -20.10 -5.95 7.35
N LEU A 199 -20.34 -5.28 6.22
CA LEU A 199 -19.31 -4.96 5.25
C LEU A 199 -18.39 -3.85 5.79
N LEU A 200 -17.11 -4.17 5.95
CA LEU A 200 -16.04 -3.22 6.22
C LEU A 200 -15.12 -3.16 5.00
N VAL A 201 -14.96 -1.97 4.43
CA VAL A 201 -14.02 -1.73 3.33
C VAL A 201 -12.68 -1.31 3.91
N LEU A 202 -11.63 -2.05 3.57
CA LEU A 202 -10.25 -1.75 3.92
C LEU A 202 -9.50 -1.38 2.65
N THR A 203 -8.87 -0.22 2.61
CA THR A 203 -8.20 0.25 1.39
C THR A 203 -6.86 0.88 1.67
N GLN A 204 -5.94 0.72 0.71
CA GLN A 204 -4.69 1.45 0.64
C GLN A 204 -4.85 2.76 -0.16
N ASP A 205 -5.95 2.90 -0.93
CA ASP A 205 -6.20 4.05 -1.78
C ASP A 205 -7.10 5.09 -1.09
N GLY A 206 -6.51 6.19 -0.70
CA GLY A 206 -7.26 7.27 -0.06
C GLY A 206 -8.30 7.96 -0.97
N ARG A 207 -8.26 7.72 -2.29
CA ARG A 207 -9.32 8.19 -3.21
C ARG A 207 -10.60 7.39 -3.00
N VAL A 208 -10.45 6.05 -2.88
CA VAL A 208 -11.57 5.16 -2.56
C VAL A 208 -12.17 5.51 -1.21
N ALA A 209 -11.32 5.67 -0.17
CA ALA A 209 -11.79 6.06 1.15
C ALA A 209 -12.60 7.37 1.11
N ARG A 210 -12.11 8.38 0.37
CA ARG A 210 -12.80 9.68 0.24
C ARG A 210 -14.18 9.59 -0.43
N GLN A 211 -14.37 8.62 -1.32
CA GLN A 211 -15.66 8.44 -2.01
C GLN A 211 -16.68 7.69 -1.15
N LEU A 212 -16.21 6.90 -0.18
CA LEU A 212 -17.07 6.08 0.68
C LEU A 212 -17.44 6.76 1.99
N ILE A 213 -16.70 7.78 2.40
CA ILE A 213 -16.88 8.56 3.64
C ILE A 213 -17.31 9.97 3.26
#